data_e9028e4383b6302f55443c106936b3f7
#
_entry.id   e9028e4383b6302f55443c106936b3f7
#
_cell.length_a   1.000
_cell.length_b   1.000
_cell.length_c   1.000
_cell.angle_alpha   90.00
_cell.angle_beta   90.00
_cell.angle_gamma   90.00
#
_symmetry.space_group_name_H-M   'P 1'
#
loop_
_entity.id
_entity.type
_entity.pdbx_description
1 polymer ?
#
loop_
_entity_poly.entity_id
_entity_poly.type
_entity_poly.pdbx_seq_one_letter_code
_entity_poly.pdbx_strand_id
1 'polypeptide(L)'
;MSDTILLVDDDRLILEICKDVLEQAGYRTVCLQDGRTVTSAVAANRPALIILDIMMPGTDGLGLCKQLRSGPEAFRGPIVIVSAKRYETDKRTAREVGANTFLEKPIRPERLLDTVQSLLTRRIAVRFWGVRGSIPTPSREAVGYGGNTPCIEVRVSGVDDIFIWDGGTGLRELGRSLRGAEAPIHGYILFTHFHWDHIQGLPFFEPAYAKGNSFTLVGPAQPTAGLVQTLGGQMASVYFPVGLEQFGAHLSFQEIDEGMATLGGVQFDTLSSLHPGRALLYRLNHDGRRVVYATDNELPLGWKAGGKSAPHEVERFIRFFADADLLIHDSQYTREEAESRVGWGHSAWTDVLDLAIAAGVKHLILFHHDPDHSDTFLDAIGAAVQERIAESGSGIACELAREGALINIWANS
;
A
#
# COMPACT_ATOMS: atom_id res chain seq x y z
N MET A 1 4.56 15.62 6.14
CA MET A 1 3.29 16.42 6.09
C MET A 1 2.47 16.04 7.30
N SER A 2 1.89 16.98 8.04
CA SER A 2 1.06 16.69 9.20
C SER A 2 -0.27 16.04 8.76
N ASP A 3 -0.70 14.98 9.46
CA ASP A 3 -1.97 14.33 9.22
C ASP A 3 -3.13 15.33 9.45
N THR A 4 -4.15 15.29 8.61
CA THR A 4 -5.35 16.15 8.74
C THR A 4 -6.42 15.40 9.52
N ILE A 5 -6.96 16.03 10.56
CA ILE A 5 -8.05 15.50 11.39
C ILE A 5 -9.31 16.31 11.10
N LEU A 6 -10.40 15.64 10.76
CA LEU A 6 -11.71 16.26 10.58
C LEU A 6 -12.48 16.20 11.90
N LEU A 7 -12.83 17.34 12.45
CA LEU A 7 -13.63 17.51 13.67
C LEU A 7 -15.05 17.88 13.30
N VAL A 8 -16.04 17.15 13.78
CA VAL A 8 -17.46 17.37 13.48
C VAL A 8 -18.26 17.37 14.77
N ASP A 9 -18.72 18.52 15.18
CA ASP A 9 -19.50 18.75 16.43
C ASP A 9 -20.29 20.05 16.27
N ASP A 10 -21.55 20.11 16.67
CA ASP A 10 -22.36 21.34 16.61
C ASP A 10 -21.96 22.36 17.70
N ASP A 11 -21.28 21.91 18.76
CA ASP A 11 -20.75 22.76 19.81
C ASP A 11 -19.41 23.38 19.39
N ARG A 12 -19.43 24.68 19.07
CA ARG A 12 -18.26 25.46 18.68
C ARG A 12 -17.14 25.43 19.72
N LEU A 13 -17.48 25.43 21.02
CA LEU A 13 -16.49 25.46 22.10
C LEU A 13 -15.71 24.12 22.11
N ILE A 14 -16.39 22.99 21.94
CA ILE A 14 -15.76 21.68 21.84
C ILE A 14 -14.82 21.62 20.63
N LEU A 15 -15.26 22.13 19.47
CA LEU A 15 -14.40 22.20 18.27
C LEU A 15 -13.14 23.04 18.52
N GLU A 16 -13.27 24.22 19.14
CA GLU A 16 -12.12 25.08 19.44
C GLU A 16 -11.13 24.40 20.40
N ILE A 17 -11.63 23.77 21.48
CA ILE A 17 -10.77 23.02 22.44
C ILE A 17 -10.05 21.87 21.76
N CYS A 18 -10.77 21.02 21.02
CA CYS A 18 -10.17 19.89 20.32
C CYS A 18 -9.16 20.34 19.26
N LYS A 19 -9.49 21.40 18.51
CA LYS A 19 -8.60 22.02 17.53
C LYS A 19 -7.29 22.45 18.17
N ASP A 20 -7.35 23.29 19.24
CA ASP A 20 -6.17 23.82 19.90
C ASP A 20 -5.26 22.70 20.40
N VAL A 21 -5.83 21.65 21.01
CA VAL A 21 -5.08 20.50 21.52
C VAL A 21 -4.36 19.76 20.38
N LEU A 22 -5.07 19.51 19.27
CA LEU A 22 -4.52 18.75 18.14
C LEU A 22 -3.50 19.55 17.33
N GLU A 23 -3.75 20.86 17.14
CA GLU A 23 -2.80 21.73 16.41
C GLU A 23 -1.50 21.96 17.20
N GLN A 24 -1.57 22.08 18.53
CA GLN A 24 -0.39 22.09 19.39
C GLN A 24 0.43 20.80 19.31
N ALA A 25 -0.22 19.67 19.04
CA ALA A 25 0.43 18.39 18.83
C ALA A 25 0.93 18.19 17.37
N GLY A 26 0.80 19.20 16.48
CA GLY A 26 1.33 19.18 15.12
C GLY A 26 0.38 18.63 14.06
N TYR A 27 -0.88 18.36 14.38
CA TYR A 27 -1.90 17.94 13.41
C TYR A 27 -2.51 19.15 12.70
N ARG A 28 -2.98 18.96 11.47
CA ARG A 28 -3.84 19.92 10.79
C ARG A 28 -5.30 19.59 11.09
N THR A 29 -6.12 20.57 11.43
CA THR A 29 -7.53 20.34 11.73
C THR A 29 -8.45 21.01 10.70
N VAL A 30 -9.59 20.38 10.45
CA VAL A 30 -10.73 20.93 9.70
C VAL A 30 -11.96 20.75 10.58
N CYS A 31 -12.64 21.87 10.91
CA CYS A 31 -13.79 21.88 11.82
C CYS A 31 -15.08 22.08 11.06
N LEU A 32 -16.10 21.27 11.35
CA LEU A 32 -17.44 21.36 10.80
C LEU A 32 -18.48 21.38 11.92
N GLN A 33 -19.42 22.30 11.87
CA GLN A 33 -20.57 22.38 12.79
C GLN A 33 -21.82 21.68 12.23
N ASP A 34 -21.76 21.19 10.99
CA ASP A 34 -22.88 20.60 10.28
C ASP A 34 -22.50 19.27 9.65
N GLY A 35 -23.14 18.19 10.12
CA GLY A 35 -22.91 16.84 9.62
C GLY A 35 -23.26 16.63 8.13
N ARG A 36 -24.12 17.47 7.56
CA ARG A 36 -24.53 17.37 6.14
C ARG A 36 -23.37 17.63 5.16
N THR A 37 -22.33 18.34 5.60
CA THR A 37 -21.18 18.70 4.76
C THR A 37 -19.99 17.73 4.90
N VAL A 38 -20.09 16.73 5.77
CA VAL A 38 -18.97 15.84 6.12
C VAL A 38 -18.46 15.06 4.90
N THR A 39 -19.36 14.47 4.10
CA THR A 39 -18.95 13.68 2.92
C THR A 39 -18.14 14.50 1.92
N SER A 40 -18.58 15.72 1.62
CA SER A 40 -17.84 16.63 0.73
C SER A 40 -16.51 17.09 1.34
N ALA A 41 -16.48 17.33 2.66
CA ALA A 41 -15.25 17.68 3.36
C ALA A 41 -14.22 16.54 3.39
N VAL A 42 -14.68 15.29 3.53
CA VAL A 42 -13.82 14.10 3.44
C VAL A 42 -13.17 14.01 2.05
N ALA A 43 -13.96 14.16 0.99
CA ALA A 43 -13.45 14.14 -0.38
C ALA A 43 -12.42 15.26 -0.64
N ALA A 44 -12.71 16.48 -0.15
CA ALA A 44 -11.87 17.66 -0.38
C ALA A 44 -10.57 17.65 0.43
N ASN A 45 -10.60 17.17 1.69
CA ASN A 45 -9.48 17.29 2.62
C ASN A 45 -8.72 15.99 2.85
N ARG A 46 -9.27 14.85 2.43
CA ARG A 46 -8.69 13.50 2.63
C ARG A 46 -8.14 13.32 4.04
N PRO A 47 -8.99 13.47 5.09
CA PRO A 47 -8.49 13.42 6.47
C PRO A 47 -7.90 12.04 6.80
N ALA A 48 -6.90 12.02 7.68
CA ALA A 48 -6.33 10.79 8.21
C ALA A 48 -7.23 10.18 9.30
N LEU A 49 -8.03 11.00 10.01
CA LEU A 49 -8.92 10.60 11.08
C LEU A 49 -10.14 11.54 11.14
N ILE A 50 -11.29 11.00 11.51
CA ILE A 50 -12.52 11.77 11.76
C ILE A 50 -12.90 11.65 13.22
N ILE A 51 -13.18 12.77 13.89
CA ILE A 51 -13.82 12.82 15.21
C ILE A 51 -15.23 13.35 14.99
N LEU A 52 -16.22 12.55 15.37
CA LEU A 52 -17.62 12.78 15.01
C LEU A 52 -18.53 12.71 16.23
N ASP A 53 -19.26 13.80 16.51
CA ASP A 53 -20.31 13.78 17.53
C ASP A 53 -21.53 12.97 17.08
N ILE A 54 -22.16 12.27 18.01
CA ILE A 54 -23.38 11.50 17.75
C ILE A 54 -24.58 12.43 17.57
N MET A 55 -24.68 13.46 18.40
CA MET A 55 -25.91 14.24 18.56
C MET A 55 -25.76 15.65 18.00
N MET A 56 -26.03 15.78 16.71
CA MET A 56 -26.02 17.07 16.03
C MET A 56 -27.44 17.41 15.52
N PRO A 57 -27.86 18.68 15.53
CA PRO A 57 -29.15 19.10 14.98
C PRO A 57 -29.34 18.64 13.53
N GLY A 58 -30.37 17.83 13.28
CA GLY A 58 -30.69 17.35 11.93
C GLY A 58 -29.78 16.29 11.34
N THR A 59 -28.79 15.79 12.10
CA THR A 59 -27.86 14.75 11.63
C THR A 59 -27.63 13.73 12.74
N ASP A 60 -27.87 12.45 12.43
CA ASP A 60 -27.49 11.34 13.31
C ASP A 60 -26.02 10.93 12.99
N GLY A 61 -25.11 11.16 13.95
CA GLY A 61 -23.69 10.84 13.78
C GLY A 61 -23.41 9.36 13.59
N LEU A 62 -24.22 8.45 14.15
CA LEU A 62 -24.09 7.02 13.91
C LEU A 62 -24.52 6.65 12.49
N GLY A 63 -25.63 7.21 12.01
CA GLY A 63 -26.07 7.07 10.63
C GLY A 63 -25.05 7.63 9.64
N LEU A 64 -24.43 8.77 9.95
CA LEU A 64 -23.38 9.38 9.15
C LEU A 64 -22.09 8.50 9.14
N CYS A 65 -21.71 7.92 10.27
CA CYS A 65 -20.59 6.98 10.34
C CYS A 65 -20.84 5.78 9.42
N LYS A 66 -22.04 5.19 9.45
CA LYS A 66 -22.42 4.09 8.56
C LYS A 66 -22.36 4.51 7.08
N GLN A 67 -22.84 5.72 6.76
CA GLN A 67 -22.77 6.28 5.41
C GLN A 67 -21.30 6.43 4.94
N LEU A 68 -20.43 6.99 5.79
CA LEU A 68 -18.99 7.15 5.50
C LEU A 68 -18.27 5.82 5.25
N ARG A 69 -18.76 4.72 5.82
CA ARG A 69 -18.22 3.36 5.64
C ARG A 69 -18.77 2.63 4.42
N SER A 70 -19.73 3.22 3.71
CA SER A 70 -20.45 2.56 2.61
C SER A 70 -20.08 3.13 1.25
N GLY A 71 -20.15 2.27 0.20
CA GLY A 71 -19.95 2.66 -1.20
C GLY A 71 -18.49 2.68 -1.67
N PRO A 72 -18.27 2.99 -2.95
CA PRO A 72 -16.94 2.96 -3.58
C PRO A 72 -15.98 4.02 -3.00
N GLU A 73 -16.50 5.14 -2.53
CA GLU A 73 -15.72 6.21 -1.89
C GLU A 73 -15.72 6.13 -0.36
N ALA A 74 -15.92 4.93 0.20
CA ALA A 74 -15.98 4.74 1.65
C ALA A 74 -14.69 5.22 2.34
N PHE A 75 -14.85 6.04 3.37
CA PHE A 75 -13.73 6.46 4.19
C PHE A 75 -13.13 5.26 4.94
N ARG A 76 -11.84 4.99 4.74
CA ARG A 76 -11.11 3.85 5.32
C ARG A 76 -10.28 4.20 6.55
N GLY A 77 -10.05 5.49 6.82
CA GLY A 77 -9.33 5.95 8.01
C GLY A 77 -10.15 5.76 9.29
N PRO A 78 -9.52 5.92 10.48
CA PRO A 78 -10.22 5.79 11.75
C PRO A 78 -11.30 6.86 11.94
N ILE A 79 -12.43 6.43 12.53
CA ILE A 79 -13.53 7.28 12.99
C ILE A 79 -13.65 7.11 14.50
N VAL A 80 -13.53 8.23 15.21
CA VAL A 80 -13.76 8.34 16.65
C VAL A 80 -15.15 8.94 16.88
N ILE A 81 -16.03 8.22 17.54
CA ILE A 81 -17.33 8.76 17.93
C ILE A 81 -17.19 9.48 19.28
N VAL A 82 -17.81 10.64 19.40
CA VAL A 82 -17.85 11.41 20.63
C VAL A 82 -19.30 11.54 21.12
N SER A 83 -19.56 11.39 22.42
CA SER A 83 -20.92 11.58 22.95
C SER A 83 -20.92 11.91 24.43
N ALA A 84 -21.95 12.65 24.86
CA ALA A 84 -22.28 12.87 26.26
C ALA A 84 -22.97 11.66 26.94
N LYS A 85 -23.43 10.69 26.15
CA LYS A 85 -24.14 9.51 26.66
C LYS A 85 -23.15 8.42 27.06
N ARG A 86 -23.37 7.77 28.23
CA ARG A 86 -22.50 6.75 28.84
C ARG A 86 -23.05 5.34 28.71
N TYR A 87 -24.01 5.08 27.83
CA TYR A 87 -24.62 3.75 27.74
C TYR A 87 -23.73 2.79 26.92
N GLU A 88 -23.54 1.59 27.46
CA GLU A 88 -22.80 0.51 26.76
C GLU A 88 -23.46 0.13 25.42
N THR A 89 -24.78 0.34 25.32
CA THR A 89 -25.53 0.19 24.05
C THR A 89 -25.01 1.12 22.97
N ASP A 90 -24.70 2.38 23.28
CA ASP A 90 -24.23 3.37 22.29
C ASP A 90 -22.81 3.01 21.81
N LYS A 91 -21.94 2.52 22.71
CA LYS A 91 -20.60 2.05 22.36
C LYS A 91 -20.66 0.82 21.44
N ARG A 92 -21.58 -0.10 21.70
CA ARG A 92 -21.77 -1.28 20.84
C ARG A 92 -22.28 -0.86 19.46
N THR A 93 -23.31 -0.02 19.41
CA THR A 93 -23.85 0.48 18.14
C THR A 93 -22.80 1.26 17.34
N ALA A 94 -21.97 2.07 18.01
CA ALA A 94 -20.87 2.77 17.32
C ALA A 94 -19.89 1.80 16.63
N ARG A 95 -19.54 0.69 17.28
CA ARG A 95 -18.69 -0.36 16.67
C ARG A 95 -19.41 -1.05 15.50
N GLU A 96 -20.69 -1.39 15.65
CA GLU A 96 -21.50 -2.04 14.61
C GLU A 96 -21.62 -1.19 13.33
N VAL A 97 -21.62 0.14 13.45
CA VAL A 97 -21.63 1.05 12.30
C VAL A 97 -20.23 1.39 11.76
N GLY A 98 -19.17 0.80 12.34
CA GLY A 98 -17.81 0.91 11.84
C GLY A 98 -16.96 2.02 12.46
N ALA A 99 -17.31 2.55 13.62
CA ALA A 99 -16.43 3.41 14.40
C ALA A 99 -15.28 2.60 15.04
N ASN A 100 -14.09 3.21 15.09
CA ASN A 100 -12.90 2.58 15.65
C ASN A 100 -12.84 2.68 17.17
N THR A 101 -13.33 3.78 17.73
CA THR A 101 -13.39 3.98 19.18
C THR A 101 -14.42 5.03 19.55
N PHE A 102 -14.60 5.18 20.86
CA PHE A 102 -15.60 6.07 21.45
C PHE A 102 -14.95 6.92 22.55
N LEU A 103 -15.20 8.23 22.52
CA LEU A 103 -14.81 9.19 23.56
C LEU A 103 -16.04 9.77 24.26
N GLU A 104 -15.98 9.85 25.58
CA GLU A 104 -17.05 10.45 26.39
C GLU A 104 -16.78 11.95 26.60
N LYS A 105 -17.82 12.78 26.46
CA LYS A 105 -17.80 14.19 26.86
C LYS A 105 -17.95 14.30 28.39
N PRO A 106 -17.21 15.17 29.08
CA PRO A 106 -16.23 16.12 28.55
C PRO A 106 -14.92 15.44 28.12
N ILE A 107 -14.41 15.83 26.93
CA ILE A 107 -13.18 15.27 26.36
C ILE A 107 -11.99 15.84 27.12
N ARG A 108 -11.18 14.97 27.71
CA ARG A 108 -9.92 15.36 28.36
C ARG A 108 -8.81 15.47 27.27
N PRO A 109 -8.03 16.57 27.25
CA PRO A 109 -6.98 16.77 26.26
C PRO A 109 -6.02 15.58 26.10
N GLU A 110 -5.54 15.03 27.21
CA GLU A 110 -4.62 13.88 27.21
C GLU A 110 -5.25 12.65 26.56
N ARG A 111 -6.52 12.36 26.89
CA ARG A 111 -7.25 11.22 26.32
C ARG A 111 -7.54 11.40 24.83
N LEU A 112 -7.81 12.64 24.40
CA LEU A 112 -7.96 12.95 22.98
C LEU A 112 -6.66 12.65 22.22
N LEU A 113 -5.53 13.17 22.71
CA LEU A 113 -4.22 12.96 22.11
C LEU A 113 -3.82 11.48 22.10
N ASP A 114 -3.95 10.77 23.21
CA ASP A 114 -3.64 9.35 23.30
C ASP A 114 -4.48 8.54 22.32
N THR A 115 -5.78 8.85 22.20
CA THR A 115 -6.68 8.18 21.27
C THR A 115 -6.28 8.44 19.82
N VAL A 116 -6.05 9.69 19.45
CA VAL A 116 -5.66 10.07 18.09
C VAL A 116 -4.31 9.46 17.74
N GLN A 117 -3.32 9.58 18.62
CA GLN A 117 -2.00 8.99 18.41
C GLN A 117 -2.07 7.49 18.24
N SER A 118 -2.78 6.78 19.12
CA SER A 118 -2.90 5.32 19.05
C SER A 118 -3.56 4.85 17.76
N LEU A 119 -4.53 5.59 17.22
CA LEU A 119 -5.20 5.27 15.97
C LEU A 119 -4.36 5.63 14.75
N LEU A 120 -3.68 6.77 14.76
CA LEU A 120 -2.84 7.23 13.65
C LEU A 120 -1.48 6.51 13.60
N THR A 121 -1.03 5.89 14.70
CA THR A 121 0.19 5.07 14.73
C THR A 121 -0.03 3.61 14.32
N ARG A 122 -1.27 3.13 14.17
CA ARG A 122 -1.57 1.75 13.75
C ARG A 122 -1.92 1.68 12.27
N ARG A 123 -0.94 1.99 11.41
CA ARG A 123 -1.14 1.94 9.96
C ARG A 123 0.03 1.28 9.24
N ILE A 124 -0.27 0.71 8.09
CA ILE A 124 0.74 0.40 7.07
C ILE A 124 0.55 1.43 5.95
N ALA A 125 1.58 2.20 5.67
CA ALA A 125 1.59 3.17 4.57
C ALA A 125 2.39 2.60 3.41
N VAL A 126 1.79 2.56 2.22
CA VAL A 126 2.38 2.02 0.98
C VAL A 126 2.46 3.13 -0.05
N ARG A 127 3.66 3.46 -0.51
CA ARG A 127 3.90 4.51 -1.52
C ARG A 127 4.59 3.94 -2.75
N PHE A 128 4.11 4.32 -3.91
CA PHE A 128 4.63 3.88 -5.20
C PHE A 128 5.65 4.88 -5.73
N TRP A 129 6.87 4.40 -6.01
CA TRP A 129 7.97 5.19 -6.59
C TRP A 129 8.30 4.77 -8.02
N GLY A 130 7.84 3.59 -8.43
CA GLY A 130 7.92 3.07 -9.78
C GLY A 130 6.88 1.99 -10.00
N VAL A 131 6.24 2.00 -11.17
CA VAL A 131 5.05 1.19 -11.49
C VAL A 131 5.12 0.51 -12.86
N ARG A 132 6.14 0.84 -13.69
CA ARG A 132 6.35 0.27 -15.03
C ARG A 132 7.07 -1.05 -14.98
N GLY A 133 6.67 -1.98 -15.84
CA GLY A 133 7.34 -3.24 -16.05
C GLY A 133 8.48 -3.16 -17.07
N SER A 134 9.37 -4.12 -17.00
CA SER A 134 10.40 -4.47 -17.98
C SER A 134 11.49 -3.39 -18.22
N ILE A 135 11.11 -2.13 -18.46
CA ILE A 135 12.05 -1.05 -18.76
C ILE A 135 11.47 0.32 -18.38
N PRO A 136 12.31 1.28 -17.93
CA PRO A 136 11.84 2.65 -17.70
C PRO A 136 11.26 3.29 -18.97
N THR A 137 10.13 3.98 -18.81
CA THR A 137 9.39 4.61 -19.92
C THR A 137 9.37 6.12 -19.77
N PRO A 138 10.44 6.85 -20.15
CA PRO A 138 10.52 8.31 -20.03
C PRO A 138 9.78 8.99 -21.19
N SER A 139 8.50 8.68 -21.38
CA SER A 139 7.63 9.22 -22.43
C SER A 139 6.68 10.27 -21.87
N ARG A 140 6.29 11.26 -22.68
CA ARG A 140 5.22 12.20 -22.36
C ARG A 140 3.87 11.50 -22.19
N GLU A 141 3.70 10.36 -22.81
CA GLU A 141 2.48 9.54 -22.77
C GLU A 141 2.40 8.64 -21.53
N ALA A 142 3.45 8.65 -20.68
CA ALA A 142 3.53 7.87 -19.45
C ALA A 142 3.59 8.73 -18.17
N VAL A 143 3.48 10.06 -18.29
CA VAL A 143 3.66 10.99 -17.15
C VAL A 143 2.54 10.86 -16.11
N GLY A 144 1.33 10.53 -16.52
CA GLY A 144 0.16 10.44 -15.64
C GLY A 144 0.22 9.23 -14.69
N TYR A 145 0.76 8.11 -15.13
CA TYR A 145 0.96 6.92 -14.30
C TYR A 145 2.39 6.82 -13.76
N GLY A 146 3.36 7.32 -14.50
CA GLY A 146 4.77 7.25 -14.15
C GLY A 146 5.54 6.30 -15.07
N GLY A 147 6.84 6.54 -15.23
CA GLY A 147 7.73 5.79 -16.12
C GLY A 147 8.84 5.03 -15.42
N ASN A 148 8.93 5.08 -14.08
CA ASN A 148 9.94 4.33 -13.33
C ASN A 148 9.53 2.87 -13.13
N THR A 149 10.54 1.99 -13.09
CA THR A 149 10.36 0.56 -12.84
C THR A 149 10.21 0.26 -11.35
N PRO A 150 9.78 -0.96 -10.95
CA PRO A 150 9.22 -1.28 -9.66
C PRO A 150 10.02 -0.80 -8.46
N CYS A 151 9.38 0.01 -7.64
CA CYS A 151 9.88 0.37 -6.31
C CYS A 151 8.70 0.82 -5.44
N ILE A 152 8.49 0.15 -4.33
CA ILE A 152 7.40 0.44 -3.39
C ILE A 152 7.98 0.63 -2.00
N GLU A 153 7.70 1.79 -1.39
CA GLU A 153 8.03 2.08 -0.01
C GLU A 153 6.89 1.63 0.90
N VAL A 154 7.22 0.88 1.95
CA VAL A 154 6.27 0.47 2.98
C VAL A 154 6.76 0.94 4.34
N ARG A 155 5.92 1.68 5.04
CA ARG A 155 6.13 2.11 6.42
C ARG A 155 5.11 1.45 7.32
N VAL A 156 5.59 0.85 8.40
CA VAL A 156 4.76 0.19 9.41
C VAL A 156 4.83 1.01 10.69
N SER A 157 3.69 1.42 11.19
CA SER A 157 3.65 2.25 12.40
C SER A 157 4.24 1.52 13.61
N GLY A 158 5.03 2.24 14.41
CA GLY A 158 5.77 1.67 15.54
C GLY A 158 7.02 0.89 15.15
N VAL A 159 7.40 0.90 13.86
CA VAL A 159 8.65 0.32 13.34
C VAL A 159 9.44 1.42 12.66
N ASP A 160 10.66 1.65 13.12
CA ASP A 160 11.53 2.72 12.58
C ASP A 160 12.12 2.36 11.22
N ASP A 161 12.25 1.06 10.93
CA ASP A 161 12.78 0.56 9.68
C ASP A 161 11.86 0.87 8.49
N ILE A 162 12.46 1.26 7.36
CA ILE A 162 11.78 1.33 6.07
C ILE A 162 11.84 -0.03 5.38
N PHE A 163 10.72 -0.47 4.82
CA PHE A 163 10.70 -1.61 3.92
C PHE A 163 10.54 -1.10 2.49
N ILE A 164 11.33 -1.62 1.59
CA ILE A 164 11.32 -1.26 0.17
C ILE A 164 11.15 -2.56 -0.60
N TRP A 165 10.09 -2.65 -1.40
CA TRP A 165 9.87 -3.75 -2.31
C TRP A 165 10.38 -3.37 -3.68
N ASP A 166 11.33 -4.13 -4.16
CA ASP A 166 12.12 -3.96 -5.37
C ASP A 166 12.93 -2.65 -5.47
N GLY A 167 13.98 -2.70 -6.24
CA GLY A 167 14.96 -1.65 -6.43
C GLY A 167 15.10 -1.21 -7.89
N GLY A 168 13.98 -1.11 -8.62
CA GLY A 168 13.95 -0.53 -9.96
C GLY A 168 14.29 0.96 -9.97
N THR A 169 14.11 1.64 -11.09
CA THR A 169 14.51 3.06 -11.21
C THR A 169 13.79 3.98 -10.24
N GLY A 170 12.59 3.59 -9.75
CA GLY A 170 11.88 4.30 -8.69
C GLY A 170 12.67 4.43 -7.39
N LEU A 171 13.62 3.53 -7.11
CA LEU A 171 14.48 3.57 -5.94
C LEU A 171 15.35 4.83 -5.89
N ARG A 172 15.77 5.36 -7.04
CA ARG A 172 16.47 6.63 -7.13
C ARG A 172 15.62 7.79 -6.62
N GLU A 173 14.34 7.83 -7.00
CA GLU A 173 13.44 8.91 -6.59
C GLU A 173 13.08 8.79 -5.08
N LEU A 174 12.88 7.57 -4.59
CA LEU A 174 12.78 7.32 -3.16
C LEU A 174 14.02 7.84 -2.43
N GLY A 175 15.24 7.51 -2.90
CA GLY A 175 16.49 7.97 -2.31
C GLY A 175 16.58 9.49 -2.24
N ARG A 176 16.14 10.19 -3.29
CA ARG A 176 16.08 11.67 -3.30
C ARG A 176 15.10 12.23 -2.29
N SER A 177 13.97 11.59 -2.09
CA SER A 177 12.97 12.03 -1.10
C SER A 177 13.45 11.89 0.34
N LEU A 178 14.42 11.01 0.58
CA LEU A 178 15.03 10.78 1.89
C LEU A 178 16.22 11.69 2.18
N ARG A 179 16.57 12.60 1.27
CA ARG A 179 17.64 13.58 1.50
C ARG A 179 17.31 14.50 2.66
N GLY A 180 18.31 14.76 3.50
CA GLY A 180 18.14 15.65 4.65
C GLY A 180 17.38 15.03 5.82
N ALA A 181 17.25 13.71 5.87
CA ALA A 181 16.75 13.04 7.06
C ALA A 181 17.61 13.42 8.28
N GLU A 182 16.97 13.81 9.38
CA GLU A 182 17.65 14.26 10.60
C GLU A 182 18.36 13.13 11.35
N ALA A 183 17.94 11.87 11.11
CA ALA A 183 18.49 10.68 11.73
C ALA A 183 18.99 9.67 10.66
N PRO A 184 19.90 8.75 11.02
CA PRO A 184 20.29 7.65 10.16
C PRO A 184 19.08 6.84 9.69
N ILE A 185 19.14 6.38 8.45
CA ILE A 185 18.07 5.56 7.83
C ILE A 185 18.44 4.09 7.96
N HIS A 186 17.52 3.32 8.50
CA HIS A 186 17.61 1.87 8.62
C HIS A 186 16.48 1.21 7.83
N GLY A 187 16.73 0.06 7.23
CA GLY A 187 15.66 -0.63 6.53
C GLY A 187 16.06 -1.88 5.76
N TYR A 188 15.06 -2.38 5.05
CA TYR A 188 15.14 -3.61 4.27
C TYR A 188 14.78 -3.31 2.81
N ILE A 189 15.59 -3.81 1.87
CA ILE A 189 15.26 -3.80 0.45
C ILE A 189 14.99 -5.25 0.07
N LEU A 190 13.73 -5.58 -0.20
CA LEU A 190 13.25 -6.92 -0.50
C LEU A 190 13.07 -7.05 -2.01
N PHE A 191 13.93 -7.80 -2.65
CA PHE A 191 13.84 -8.08 -4.08
C PHE A 191 12.94 -9.29 -4.30
N THR A 192 11.96 -9.15 -5.19
CA THR A 192 11.14 -10.28 -5.64
C THR A 192 11.98 -11.23 -6.46
N HIS A 193 12.79 -10.71 -7.36
CA HIS A 193 13.77 -11.41 -8.19
C HIS A 193 14.79 -10.39 -8.75
N PHE A 194 15.66 -10.82 -9.68
CA PHE A 194 16.82 -10.02 -10.10
C PHE A 194 16.80 -9.64 -11.58
N HIS A 195 15.63 -9.55 -12.23
CA HIS A 195 15.54 -8.90 -13.54
C HIS A 195 15.91 -7.41 -13.42
N TRP A 196 16.41 -6.83 -14.48
CA TRP A 196 17.00 -5.50 -14.42
C TRP A 196 16.05 -4.42 -13.92
N ASP A 197 14.81 -4.46 -14.32
CA ASP A 197 13.80 -3.49 -13.89
C ASP A 197 13.51 -3.52 -12.39
N HIS A 198 13.88 -4.60 -11.69
CA HIS A 198 13.74 -4.72 -10.23
C HIS A 198 15.02 -4.37 -9.45
N ILE A 199 16.18 -4.22 -10.11
CA ILE A 199 17.46 -4.01 -9.41
C ILE A 199 18.23 -2.78 -9.90
N GLN A 200 17.93 -2.24 -11.10
CA GLN A 200 18.74 -1.23 -11.77
C GLN A 200 18.83 0.13 -11.03
N GLY A 201 17.94 0.40 -10.08
CA GLY A 201 17.98 1.61 -9.26
C GLY A 201 18.96 1.54 -8.08
N LEU A 202 19.39 0.33 -7.69
CA LEU A 202 20.27 0.14 -6.53
C LEU A 202 21.58 0.94 -6.60
N PRO A 203 22.30 0.97 -7.74
CA PRO A 203 23.51 1.78 -7.90
C PRO A 203 23.29 3.30 -7.71
N PHE A 204 22.04 3.77 -7.80
CA PHE A 204 21.67 5.18 -7.70
C PHE A 204 20.91 5.53 -6.42
N PHE A 205 20.86 4.60 -5.47
CA PHE A 205 20.20 4.79 -4.17
C PHE A 205 21.11 5.57 -3.22
N GLU A 206 21.01 6.90 -3.24
CA GLU A 206 21.87 7.80 -2.48
C GLU A 206 22.00 7.46 -0.98
N PRO A 207 20.93 7.06 -0.26
CA PRO A 207 21.06 6.68 1.15
C PRO A 207 22.06 5.55 1.42
N ALA A 208 22.31 4.66 0.44
CA ALA A 208 23.31 3.59 0.58
C ALA A 208 24.76 4.12 0.57
N TYR A 209 25.01 5.33 0.08
CA TYR A 209 26.34 5.96 0.12
C TYR A 209 26.59 6.77 1.40
N ALA A 210 25.57 7.00 2.20
CA ALA A 210 25.69 7.82 3.42
C ALA A 210 26.15 6.97 4.63
N LYS A 211 27.23 7.40 5.28
CA LYS A 211 27.70 6.79 6.53
C LYS A 211 26.65 6.93 7.63
N GLY A 212 26.50 5.90 8.45
CA GLY A 212 25.53 5.83 9.53
C GLY A 212 24.22 5.14 9.14
N ASN A 213 23.87 5.12 7.88
CA ASN A 213 22.72 4.34 7.40
C ASN A 213 23.01 2.82 7.41
N SER A 214 21.96 2.01 7.47
CA SER A 214 22.10 0.55 7.35
C SER A 214 20.94 -0.04 6.56
N PHE A 215 21.24 -0.96 5.65
CA PHE A 215 20.25 -1.66 4.84
C PHE A 215 20.53 -3.15 4.81
N THR A 216 19.48 -3.95 5.02
CA THR A 216 19.53 -5.38 4.74
C THR A 216 18.88 -5.63 3.38
N LEU A 217 19.68 -6.16 2.45
CA LEU A 217 19.21 -6.55 1.13
C LEU A 217 18.72 -7.99 1.22
N VAL A 218 17.44 -8.21 0.92
CA VAL A 218 16.77 -9.51 1.05
C VAL A 218 16.32 -9.97 -0.33
N GLY A 219 16.49 -11.24 -0.65
CA GLY A 219 16.01 -11.75 -1.94
C GLY A 219 16.05 -13.28 -2.00
N PRO A 220 15.46 -13.88 -3.07
CA PRO A 220 15.44 -15.32 -3.24
C PRO A 220 16.85 -15.87 -3.45
N ALA A 221 17.16 -16.99 -2.79
CA ALA A 221 18.38 -17.73 -3.04
C ALA A 221 18.45 -18.16 -4.52
N GLN A 222 19.58 -17.93 -5.19
CA GLN A 222 19.77 -18.31 -6.59
C GLN A 222 20.62 -19.56 -6.70
N PRO A 223 20.35 -20.48 -7.64
CA PRO A 223 21.10 -21.73 -7.76
C PRO A 223 22.58 -21.56 -8.14
N THR A 224 22.91 -20.45 -8.83
CA THR A 224 24.21 -20.27 -9.47
C THR A 224 25.08 -19.18 -8.86
N ALA A 225 24.49 -18.27 -8.06
CA ALA A 225 25.22 -17.14 -7.47
C ALA A 225 24.52 -16.68 -6.19
N GLY A 226 25.29 -16.35 -5.16
CA GLY A 226 24.74 -15.73 -3.94
C GLY A 226 24.25 -14.32 -4.19
N LEU A 227 23.39 -13.81 -3.29
CA LEU A 227 22.76 -12.49 -3.39
C LEU A 227 23.78 -11.36 -3.60
N VAL A 228 24.90 -11.38 -2.86
CA VAL A 228 26.00 -10.39 -3.02
C VAL A 228 26.58 -10.41 -4.42
N GLN A 229 26.81 -11.60 -4.98
CA GLN A 229 27.38 -11.74 -6.32
C GLN A 229 26.38 -11.31 -7.39
N THR A 230 25.10 -11.62 -7.21
CA THR A 230 24.03 -11.26 -8.14
C THR A 230 23.86 -9.73 -8.21
N LEU A 231 23.71 -9.07 -7.05
CA LEU A 231 23.55 -7.61 -7.00
C LEU A 231 24.84 -6.86 -7.34
N GLY A 232 26.00 -7.37 -6.92
CA GLY A 232 27.31 -6.80 -7.27
C GLY A 232 27.64 -6.96 -8.74
N GLY A 233 27.12 -7.98 -9.41
CA GLY A 233 27.36 -8.25 -10.82
C GLY A 233 26.90 -7.09 -11.74
N GLN A 234 25.77 -6.47 -11.45
CA GLN A 234 25.33 -5.28 -12.20
C GLN A 234 26.22 -4.04 -12.00
N MET A 235 27.01 -4.05 -10.90
CA MET A 235 27.95 -2.97 -10.56
C MET A 235 29.39 -3.33 -10.93
N ALA A 236 29.61 -4.37 -11.73
CA ALA A 236 30.94 -4.67 -12.25
C ALA A 236 31.48 -3.48 -13.05
N SER A 237 32.79 -3.23 -12.94
CA SER A 237 33.46 -2.02 -13.49
C SER A 237 33.25 -1.80 -14.98
N VAL A 238 32.88 -2.84 -15.73
CA VAL A 238 32.51 -2.74 -17.15
C VAL A 238 31.14 -2.08 -17.36
N TYR A 239 30.27 -2.10 -16.36
CA TYR A 239 28.93 -1.54 -16.42
C TYR A 239 28.76 -0.31 -15.54
N PHE A 240 29.43 -0.27 -14.37
CA PHE A 240 29.28 0.80 -13.40
C PHE A 240 30.61 1.09 -12.69
N PRO A 241 30.99 2.37 -12.46
CA PRO A 241 32.32 2.70 -11.95
C PRO A 241 32.50 2.50 -10.43
N VAL A 242 31.43 2.18 -9.70
CA VAL A 242 31.41 2.05 -8.24
C VAL A 242 30.86 0.69 -7.87
N GLY A 243 31.60 -0.12 -7.11
CA GLY A 243 31.15 -1.41 -6.62
C GLY A 243 30.40 -1.31 -5.27
N LEU A 244 29.78 -2.41 -4.85
CA LEU A 244 29.05 -2.48 -3.56
C LEU A 244 29.91 -2.15 -2.36
N GLU A 245 31.22 -2.44 -2.42
CA GLU A 245 32.19 -2.18 -1.36
C GLU A 245 32.46 -0.68 -1.10
N GLN A 246 32.01 0.19 -2.03
CA GLN A 246 32.16 1.63 -1.90
C GLN A 246 30.93 2.31 -1.31
N PHE A 247 29.87 1.55 -1.01
CA PHE A 247 28.73 2.08 -0.28
C PHE A 247 29.13 2.46 1.15
N GLY A 248 28.74 3.67 1.58
CA GLY A 248 29.06 4.19 2.91
C GLY A 248 28.19 3.61 4.03
N ALA A 249 26.98 3.17 3.70
CA ALA A 249 26.07 2.52 4.61
C ALA A 249 26.55 1.11 4.99
N HIS A 250 26.13 0.63 6.16
CA HIS A 250 26.31 -0.77 6.51
C HIS A 250 25.32 -1.63 5.70
N LEU A 251 25.84 -2.53 4.85
CA LEU A 251 25.03 -3.47 4.08
C LEU A 251 25.09 -4.87 4.67
N SER A 252 23.93 -5.47 4.88
CA SER A 252 23.74 -6.87 5.19
C SER A 252 22.98 -7.56 4.06
N PHE A 253 23.16 -8.87 3.90
CA PHE A 253 22.53 -9.65 2.84
C PHE A 253 21.87 -10.88 3.44
N GLN A 254 20.60 -11.10 3.08
CA GLN A 254 19.82 -12.23 3.58
C GLN A 254 19.10 -12.91 2.42
N GLU A 255 19.44 -14.16 2.18
CA GLU A 255 18.71 -15.00 1.24
C GLU A 255 17.51 -15.64 1.95
N ILE A 256 16.38 -15.66 1.27
CA ILE A 256 15.14 -16.26 1.76
C ILE A 256 14.53 -17.14 0.67
N ASP A 257 13.74 -18.11 1.11
CA ASP A 257 12.95 -18.98 0.26
C ASP A 257 11.45 -18.84 0.59
N GLU A 258 10.62 -19.68 -0.01
CA GLU A 258 9.20 -19.79 0.32
C GLU A 258 9.02 -20.17 1.79
N GLY A 259 8.16 -19.44 2.51
CA GLY A 259 7.90 -19.67 3.92
C GLY A 259 7.62 -18.40 4.71
N MET A 260 8.15 -18.31 5.92
CA MET A 260 7.99 -17.17 6.82
C MET A 260 9.34 -16.56 7.19
N ALA A 261 9.40 -15.23 7.25
CA ALA A 261 10.54 -14.47 7.73
C ALA A 261 10.08 -13.36 8.67
N THR A 262 10.91 -12.98 9.63
CA THR A 262 10.70 -11.80 10.47
C THR A 262 11.81 -10.80 10.17
N LEU A 263 11.45 -9.62 9.69
CA LEU A 263 12.36 -8.54 9.31
C LEU A 263 11.97 -7.28 10.07
N GLY A 264 12.89 -6.68 10.83
CA GLY A 264 12.61 -5.49 11.64
C GLY A 264 11.43 -5.66 12.61
N GLY A 265 11.20 -6.88 13.12
CA GLY A 265 10.05 -7.19 13.98
C GLY A 265 8.71 -7.36 13.25
N VAL A 266 8.67 -7.21 11.92
CA VAL A 266 7.49 -7.40 11.08
C VAL A 266 7.51 -8.79 10.46
N GLN A 267 6.36 -9.47 10.47
CA GLN A 267 6.23 -10.79 9.86
C GLN A 267 5.96 -10.68 8.35
N PHE A 268 6.73 -11.43 7.60
CA PHE A 268 6.54 -11.64 6.16
C PHE A 268 6.31 -13.11 5.87
N ASP A 269 5.33 -13.41 5.04
CA ASP A 269 5.21 -14.71 4.39
C ASP A 269 5.63 -14.56 2.94
N THR A 270 6.23 -15.60 2.38
CA THR A 270 6.70 -15.64 0.99
C THR A 270 6.14 -16.85 0.26
N LEU A 271 5.85 -16.66 -1.01
CA LEU A 271 5.35 -17.71 -1.91
C LEU A 271 6.07 -17.58 -3.26
N SER A 272 6.45 -18.69 -3.87
CA SER A 272 7.02 -18.69 -5.23
C SER A 272 5.97 -18.24 -6.25
N SER A 273 6.35 -17.31 -7.14
CA SER A 273 5.52 -16.88 -8.27
C SER A 273 5.65 -17.83 -9.46
N LEU A 274 4.73 -17.68 -10.42
CA LEU A 274 4.83 -18.30 -11.75
C LEU A 274 5.54 -17.31 -12.69
N HIS A 275 6.87 -17.25 -12.58
CA HIS A 275 7.71 -16.38 -13.38
C HIS A 275 9.02 -17.10 -13.77
N PRO A 276 9.58 -16.88 -14.97
CA PRO A 276 10.87 -17.44 -15.35
C PRO A 276 11.98 -17.07 -14.35
N GLY A 277 12.69 -18.06 -13.86
CA GLY A 277 13.65 -17.89 -12.77
C GLY A 277 13.02 -18.10 -11.39
N ARG A 278 13.75 -17.73 -10.33
CA ARG A 278 13.22 -17.76 -8.95
C ARG A 278 12.71 -16.38 -8.59
N ALA A 279 11.42 -16.26 -8.42
CA ALA A 279 10.77 -15.04 -7.96
C ALA A 279 9.84 -15.33 -6.78
N LEU A 280 9.77 -14.40 -5.82
CA LEU A 280 8.98 -14.50 -4.61
C LEU A 280 7.91 -13.40 -4.55
N LEU A 281 6.73 -13.79 -4.15
CA LEU A 281 5.68 -12.89 -3.69
C LEU A 281 5.86 -12.64 -2.20
N TYR A 282 5.54 -11.44 -1.73
CA TYR A 282 5.64 -11.06 -0.32
C TYR A 282 4.28 -10.74 0.26
N ARG A 283 3.98 -11.26 1.45
CA ARG A 283 2.83 -10.86 2.26
C ARG A 283 3.32 -10.35 3.59
N LEU A 284 3.14 -9.05 3.83
CA LEU A 284 3.39 -8.40 5.10
C LEU A 284 2.17 -8.57 6.00
N ASN A 285 2.40 -9.05 7.24
CA ASN A 285 1.37 -9.16 8.27
C ASN A 285 1.74 -8.28 9.46
N HIS A 286 0.85 -7.35 9.80
CA HIS A 286 1.04 -6.47 10.95
C HIS A 286 -0.32 -6.03 11.51
N ASP A 287 -0.51 -6.16 12.84
CA ASP A 287 -1.75 -5.78 13.55
C ASP A 287 -3.03 -6.31 12.88
N GLY A 288 -3.01 -7.56 12.42
CA GLY A 288 -4.14 -8.20 11.75
C GLY A 288 -4.40 -7.71 10.33
N ARG A 289 -3.53 -6.86 9.78
CA ARG A 289 -3.57 -6.40 8.38
C ARG A 289 -2.63 -7.19 7.51
N ARG A 290 -3.04 -7.36 6.25
CA ARG A 290 -2.29 -8.10 5.23
C ARG A 290 -2.10 -7.22 4.00
N VAL A 291 -0.85 -6.97 3.66
CA VAL A 291 -0.46 -6.29 2.42
C VAL A 291 0.35 -7.25 1.59
N VAL A 292 -0.09 -7.49 0.37
CA VAL A 292 0.55 -8.46 -0.54
C VAL A 292 1.14 -7.73 -1.73
N TYR A 293 2.39 -8.07 -2.04
CA TYR A 293 3.09 -7.67 -3.24
C TYR A 293 3.36 -8.89 -4.12
N ALA A 294 2.71 -8.94 -5.27
CA ALA A 294 2.68 -10.05 -6.20
C ALA A 294 2.98 -9.57 -7.63
N THR A 295 4.14 -8.93 -7.82
CA THR A 295 4.64 -8.60 -9.15
C THR A 295 5.22 -9.83 -9.83
N ASP A 296 5.32 -9.78 -11.17
CA ASP A 296 5.92 -10.82 -11.99
C ASP A 296 5.39 -12.22 -11.66
N ASN A 297 4.10 -12.36 -11.93
CA ASN A 297 3.35 -13.60 -11.67
C ASN A 297 2.39 -13.87 -12.81
N GLU A 298 2.61 -14.94 -13.56
CA GLU A 298 1.78 -15.34 -14.69
C GLU A 298 0.65 -16.25 -14.23
N LEU A 299 -0.58 -15.79 -14.33
CA LEU A 299 -1.75 -16.63 -14.12
C LEU A 299 -2.11 -17.41 -15.38
N PRO A 300 -2.55 -18.66 -15.26
CA PRO A 300 -3.08 -19.41 -16.41
C PRO A 300 -4.25 -18.65 -17.05
N LEU A 301 -4.16 -18.41 -18.34
CA LEU A 301 -5.15 -17.64 -19.09
C LEU A 301 -6.56 -18.22 -18.96
N GLY A 302 -7.53 -17.38 -18.58
CA GLY A 302 -8.91 -17.77 -18.47
C GLY A 302 -9.17 -18.88 -17.45
N TRP A 303 -8.36 -18.97 -16.41
CA TRP A 303 -8.46 -20.02 -15.40
C TRP A 303 -9.87 -20.18 -14.79
N LYS A 304 -10.66 -19.10 -14.78
CA LYS A 304 -12.05 -19.10 -14.30
C LYS A 304 -13.08 -19.49 -15.38
N ALA A 305 -12.68 -19.47 -16.65
CA ALA A 305 -13.59 -19.78 -17.76
C ALA A 305 -14.00 -21.26 -17.77
N GLY A 306 -15.28 -21.53 -17.93
CA GLY A 306 -15.81 -22.89 -18.10
C GLY A 306 -16.26 -23.61 -16.83
N GLY A 307 -16.32 -22.91 -15.67
CA GLY A 307 -16.92 -23.47 -14.43
C GLY A 307 -16.16 -24.66 -13.82
N LYS A 308 -14.91 -24.87 -14.21
CA LYS A 308 -14.01 -25.88 -13.63
C LYS A 308 -13.40 -25.37 -12.33
N SER A 309 -12.96 -26.30 -11.46
CA SER A 309 -12.13 -25.95 -10.30
C SER A 309 -10.88 -25.19 -10.75
N ALA A 310 -10.43 -24.21 -9.95
CA ALA A 310 -9.20 -23.50 -10.23
C ALA A 310 -8.01 -24.48 -10.32
N PRO A 311 -7.02 -24.24 -11.23
CA PRO A 311 -5.77 -24.98 -11.20
C PRO A 311 -5.11 -24.92 -9.83
N HIS A 312 -4.35 -25.94 -9.47
CA HIS A 312 -3.70 -26.05 -8.16
C HIS A 312 -2.83 -24.81 -7.82
N GLU A 313 -2.12 -24.29 -8.80
CA GLU A 313 -1.30 -23.07 -8.67
C GLU A 313 -2.17 -21.86 -8.32
N VAL A 314 -3.31 -21.67 -8.99
CA VAL A 314 -4.26 -20.59 -8.72
C VAL A 314 -4.86 -20.72 -7.32
N GLU A 315 -5.19 -21.95 -6.89
CA GLU A 315 -5.67 -22.20 -5.53
C GLU A 315 -4.64 -21.82 -4.46
N ARG A 316 -3.32 -22.02 -4.73
CA ARG A 316 -2.25 -21.56 -3.84
C ARG A 316 -2.25 -20.04 -3.71
N PHE A 317 -2.41 -19.31 -4.81
CA PHE A 317 -2.50 -17.86 -4.79
C PHE A 317 -3.77 -17.38 -4.09
N ILE A 318 -4.94 -17.97 -4.35
CA ILE A 318 -6.18 -17.64 -3.64
C ILE A 318 -5.99 -17.75 -2.13
N ARG A 319 -5.37 -18.82 -1.64
CA ARG A 319 -5.07 -18.99 -0.21
C ARG A 319 -4.06 -17.98 0.32
N PHE A 320 -3.02 -17.68 -0.47
CA PHE A 320 -2.00 -16.73 -0.06
C PHE A 320 -2.51 -15.28 -0.02
N PHE A 321 -3.42 -14.92 -0.94
CA PHE A 321 -4.03 -13.59 -1.01
C PHE A 321 -5.29 -13.44 -0.16
N ALA A 322 -5.76 -14.52 0.47
CA ALA A 322 -7.04 -14.55 1.18
C ALA A 322 -7.21 -13.37 2.14
N ASP A 323 -8.31 -12.64 1.98
CA ASP A 323 -8.71 -11.49 2.79
C ASP A 323 -7.66 -10.39 2.89
N ALA A 324 -6.76 -10.25 1.91
CA ALA A 324 -5.77 -9.17 1.91
C ALA A 324 -6.45 -7.80 1.95
N ASP A 325 -5.93 -6.93 2.82
CA ASP A 325 -6.40 -5.54 2.88
C ASP A 325 -5.94 -4.76 1.64
N LEU A 326 -4.75 -5.10 1.12
CA LEU A 326 -4.20 -4.59 -0.12
C LEU A 326 -3.48 -5.72 -0.87
N LEU A 327 -3.81 -5.92 -2.13
CA LEU A 327 -3.07 -6.74 -3.07
C LEU A 327 -2.53 -5.84 -4.20
N ILE A 328 -1.22 -5.83 -4.37
CA ILE A 328 -0.53 -5.20 -5.50
C ILE A 328 -0.09 -6.33 -6.41
N HIS A 329 -0.66 -6.44 -7.61
CA HIS A 329 -0.43 -7.58 -8.48
C HIS A 329 -0.02 -7.14 -9.89
N ASP A 330 0.91 -7.88 -10.50
CA ASP A 330 1.22 -7.81 -11.92
C ASP A 330 -0.05 -7.89 -12.78
N SER A 331 -0.16 -7.00 -13.72
CA SER A 331 -1.30 -6.92 -14.63
C SER A 331 -0.86 -6.31 -15.97
N GLN A 332 0.33 -6.70 -16.40
CA GLN A 332 1.01 -6.07 -17.53
C GLN A 332 0.18 -6.11 -18.81
N TYR A 333 -0.62 -7.16 -19.02
CA TYR A 333 -1.25 -7.42 -20.30
C TYR A 333 -2.78 -7.28 -20.29
N THR A 334 -3.34 -6.96 -21.47
CA THR A 334 -4.70 -7.32 -21.82
C THR A 334 -4.79 -8.82 -22.07
N ARG A 335 -6.01 -9.35 -22.23
CA ARG A 335 -6.22 -10.76 -22.58
C ARG A 335 -5.55 -11.13 -23.91
N GLU A 336 -5.73 -10.29 -24.92
CA GLU A 336 -5.22 -10.51 -26.28
C GLU A 336 -3.69 -10.49 -26.32
N GLU A 337 -3.06 -9.59 -25.55
CA GLU A 337 -1.60 -9.52 -25.45
C GLU A 337 -1.04 -10.74 -24.73
N ALA A 338 -1.66 -11.19 -23.66
CA ALA A 338 -1.22 -12.33 -22.89
C ALA A 338 -1.26 -13.64 -23.70
N GLU A 339 -2.25 -13.81 -24.62
CA GLU A 339 -2.34 -14.98 -25.51
C GLU A 339 -1.08 -15.19 -26.34
N SER A 340 -0.42 -14.13 -26.75
CA SER A 340 0.81 -14.17 -27.55
C SER A 340 2.09 -14.21 -26.71
N ARG A 341 2.00 -14.05 -25.36
CA ARG A 341 3.13 -13.90 -24.45
C ARG A 341 3.12 -14.93 -23.29
N VAL A 342 2.49 -16.09 -23.50
CA VAL A 342 2.47 -17.19 -22.54
C VAL A 342 3.91 -17.64 -22.24
N GLY A 343 4.24 -17.76 -20.94
CA GLY A 343 5.58 -18.10 -20.46
C GLY A 343 6.51 -16.89 -20.28
N TRP A 344 6.02 -15.66 -20.44
CA TRP A 344 6.79 -14.46 -20.19
C TRP A 344 6.75 -14.02 -18.72
N GLY A 345 5.88 -14.61 -17.92
CA GLY A 345 5.84 -14.39 -16.47
C GLY A 345 4.90 -13.27 -16.01
N HIS A 346 3.96 -12.83 -16.87
CA HIS A 346 3.04 -11.72 -16.56
C HIS A 346 1.58 -12.06 -16.82
N SER A 347 0.69 -11.39 -16.10
CA SER A 347 -0.75 -11.69 -16.12
C SER A 347 -1.58 -10.72 -16.95
N ALA A 348 -2.71 -11.24 -17.49
CA ALA A 348 -3.78 -10.40 -17.96
C ALA A 348 -4.56 -9.79 -16.77
N TRP A 349 -4.83 -8.48 -16.82
CA TRP A 349 -5.55 -7.78 -15.73
C TRP A 349 -6.92 -8.40 -15.41
N THR A 350 -7.59 -9.00 -16.40
CA THR A 350 -8.88 -9.66 -16.23
C THR A 350 -8.79 -10.89 -15.33
N ASP A 351 -7.73 -11.70 -15.48
CA ASP A 351 -7.52 -12.89 -14.66
C ASP A 351 -7.09 -12.52 -13.24
N VAL A 352 -6.34 -11.40 -13.10
CA VAL A 352 -5.94 -10.84 -11.80
C VAL A 352 -7.16 -10.34 -11.01
N LEU A 353 -8.08 -9.62 -11.66
CA LEU A 353 -9.31 -9.17 -11.02
C LEU A 353 -10.16 -10.36 -10.55
N ASP A 354 -10.31 -11.38 -11.40
CA ASP A 354 -11.05 -12.61 -11.04
C ASP A 354 -10.40 -13.33 -9.85
N LEU A 355 -9.07 -13.37 -9.79
CA LEU A 355 -8.30 -13.94 -8.68
C LEU A 355 -8.52 -13.15 -7.38
N ALA A 356 -8.41 -11.83 -7.44
CA ALA A 356 -8.60 -10.96 -6.28
C ALA A 356 -10.02 -11.08 -5.70
N ILE A 357 -11.04 -11.15 -6.55
CA ILE A 357 -12.44 -11.41 -6.15
C ILE A 357 -12.57 -12.78 -5.47
N ALA A 358 -11.99 -13.84 -6.08
CA ALA A 358 -12.04 -15.18 -5.53
C ALA A 358 -11.32 -15.31 -4.18
N ALA A 359 -10.27 -14.52 -3.96
CA ALA A 359 -9.52 -14.48 -2.71
C ALA A 359 -10.12 -13.55 -1.64
N GLY A 360 -11.21 -12.83 -1.93
CA GLY A 360 -11.82 -11.89 -0.98
C GLY A 360 -10.96 -10.67 -0.68
N VAL A 361 -10.12 -10.25 -1.62
CA VAL A 361 -9.26 -9.07 -1.51
C VAL A 361 -10.12 -7.82 -1.37
N LYS A 362 -9.76 -6.92 -0.45
CA LYS A 362 -10.52 -5.68 -0.21
C LYS A 362 -10.14 -4.57 -1.19
N HIS A 363 -8.84 -4.43 -1.49
CA HIS A 363 -8.32 -3.44 -2.40
C HIS A 363 -7.25 -4.05 -3.30
N LEU A 364 -7.47 -4.02 -4.60
CA LEU A 364 -6.53 -4.47 -5.64
C LEU A 364 -5.87 -3.27 -6.30
N ILE A 365 -4.56 -3.33 -6.46
CA ILE A 365 -3.78 -2.41 -7.30
C ILE A 365 -3.23 -3.20 -8.48
N LEU A 366 -3.65 -2.83 -9.68
CA LEU A 366 -3.08 -3.32 -10.93
C LEU A 366 -1.72 -2.64 -11.14
N PHE A 367 -0.67 -3.43 -11.23
CA PHE A 367 0.71 -2.98 -11.18
C PHE A 367 1.52 -3.51 -12.36
N HIS A 368 2.76 -3.02 -12.53
CA HIS A 368 3.71 -3.50 -13.54
C HIS A 368 3.23 -3.23 -14.97
N HIS A 369 2.86 -1.95 -15.24
CA HIS A 369 2.28 -1.55 -16.53
C HIS A 369 3.24 -1.78 -17.68
N ASP A 370 2.73 -2.31 -18.80
CA ASP A 370 3.52 -2.52 -20.03
C ASP A 370 4.15 -1.19 -20.50
N PRO A 371 5.43 -1.20 -20.91
CA PRO A 371 6.10 0.00 -21.43
C PRO A 371 5.39 0.67 -22.60
N ASP A 372 4.68 -0.11 -23.42
CA ASP A 372 3.95 0.37 -24.59
C ASP A 372 2.54 0.90 -24.29
N HIS A 373 2.06 0.74 -23.05
CA HIS A 373 0.77 1.27 -22.61
C HIS A 373 0.86 2.75 -22.25
N SER A 374 0.29 3.62 -23.08
CA SER A 374 0.16 5.06 -22.78
C SER A 374 -0.79 5.31 -21.60
N ASP A 375 -0.75 6.52 -21.03
CA ASP A 375 -1.69 6.96 -20.00
C ASP A 375 -3.15 6.80 -20.45
N THR A 376 -3.45 7.17 -21.71
CA THR A 376 -4.80 7.00 -22.27
C THR A 376 -5.22 5.54 -22.37
N PHE A 377 -4.30 4.65 -22.70
CA PHE A 377 -4.57 3.21 -22.75
C PHE A 377 -4.85 2.65 -21.34
N LEU A 378 -4.06 3.06 -20.34
CA LEU A 378 -4.28 2.68 -18.95
C LEU A 378 -5.57 3.25 -18.38
N ASP A 379 -5.97 4.47 -18.76
CA ASP A 379 -7.28 5.04 -18.39
C ASP A 379 -8.43 4.18 -18.97
N ALA A 380 -8.30 3.67 -20.20
CA ALA A 380 -9.30 2.77 -20.78
C ALA A 380 -9.37 1.42 -20.04
N ILE A 381 -8.22 0.86 -19.63
CA ILE A 381 -8.20 -0.33 -18.76
C ILE A 381 -8.92 -0.01 -17.44
N GLY A 382 -8.64 1.14 -16.83
CA GLY A 382 -9.29 1.56 -15.59
C GLY A 382 -10.81 1.62 -15.70
N ALA A 383 -11.33 2.16 -16.80
CA ALA A 383 -12.78 2.19 -17.08
C ALA A 383 -13.36 0.77 -17.21
N ALA A 384 -12.68 -0.11 -17.98
CA ALA A 384 -13.11 -1.50 -18.16
C ALA A 384 -13.09 -2.31 -16.84
N VAL A 385 -12.13 -2.04 -15.97
CA VAL A 385 -12.05 -2.62 -14.62
C VAL A 385 -13.28 -2.23 -13.80
N GLN A 386 -13.66 -0.95 -13.78
CA GLN A 386 -14.84 -0.49 -13.02
C GLN A 386 -16.13 -1.09 -13.54
N GLU A 387 -16.30 -1.21 -14.87
CA GLU A 387 -17.44 -1.87 -15.49
C GLU A 387 -17.53 -3.34 -15.05
N ARG A 388 -16.42 -4.08 -15.13
CA ARG A 388 -16.36 -5.49 -14.72
C ARG A 388 -16.65 -5.69 -13.22
N ILE A 389 -16.19 -4.76 -12.35
CA ILE A 389 -16.51 -4.80 -10.92
C ILE A 389 -18.00 -4.60 -10.70
N ALA A 390 -18.63 -3.64 -11.39
CA ALA A 390 -20.05 -3.39 -11.30
C ALA A 390 -20.88 -4.62 -11.74
N GLU A 391 -20.47 -5.27 -12.83
CA GLU A 391 -21.11 -6.51 -13.31
C GLU A 391 -20.96 -7.67 -12.32
N SER A 392 -19.80 -7.79 -11.67
CA SER A 392 -19.52 -8.88 -10.72
C SER A 392 -20.27 -8.74 -9.39
N GLY A 393 -20.69 -7.53 -9.01
CA GLY A 393 -21.30 -7.24 -7.72
C GLY A 393 -20.38 -7.48 -6.51
N SER A 394 -19.07 -7.63 -6.72
CA SER A 394 -18.10 -8.04 -5.68
C SER A 394 -17.81 -6.95 -4.63
N GLY A 395 -17.99 -5.67 -4.98
CA GLY A 395 -17.67 -4.54 -4.11
C GLY A 395 -16.16 -4.35 -3.83
N ILE A 396 -15.28 -5.06 -4.53
CA ILE A 396 -13.83 -4.87 -4.43
C ILE A 396 -13.44 -3.45 -4.89
N ALA A 397 -12.55 -2.78 -4.15
CA ALA A 397 -11.89 -1.59 -4.65
C ALA A 397 -10.76 -2.00 -5.59
N CYS A 398 -10.67 -1.37 -6.77
CA CYS A 398 -9.56 -1.63 -7.70
C CYS A 398 -9.15 -0.34 -8.40
N GLU A 399 -7.85 -0.11 -8.48
CA GLU A 399 -7.25 1.00 -9.22
C GLU A 399 -5.92 0.58 -9.86
N LEU A 400 -5.44 1.38 -10.82
CA LEU A 400 -4.15 1.18 -11.44
C LEU A 400 -3.08 1.94 -10.65
N ALA A 401 -1.93 1.32 -10.46
CA ALA A 401 -0.80 1.92 -9.75
C ALA A 401 -0.34 3.22 -10.42
N ARG A 402 -0.04 4.24 -9.62
CA ARG A 402 0.52 5.53 -10.09
C ARG A 402 1.71 5.92 -9.21
N GLU A 403 2.76 6.43 -9.81
CA GLU A 403 3.88 7.01 -9.06
C GLU A 403 3.41 8.16 -8.17
N GLY A 404 3.95 8.23 -6.96
CA GLY A 404 3.58 9.22 -5.93
C GLY A 404 2.30 8.87 -5.17
N ALA A 405 1.50 7.90 -5.61
CA ALA A 405 0.32 7.46 -4.86
C ALA A 405 0.72 6.92 -3.47
N LEU A 406 -0.11 7.23 -2.47
CA LEU A 406 0.05 6.78 -1.09
C LEU A 406 -1.24 6.11 -0.62
N ILE A 407 -1.15 4.85 -0.25
CA ILE A 407 -2.25 4.07 0.31
C ILE A 407 -1.98 3.81 1.78
N ASN A 408 -2.96 4.10 2.64
CA ASN A 408 -2.90 3.83 4.07
C ASN A 408 -3.87 2.71 4.42
N ILE A 409 -3.36 1.66 5.07
CA ILE A 409 -4.13 0.55 5.60
C ILE A 409 -4.14 0.69 7.12
N TRP A 410 -5.32 0.92 7.69
CA TRP A 410 -5.50 1.17 9.11
C TRP A 410 -5.83 -0.12 9.86
N ALA A 411 -5.25 -0.33 11.03
CA ALA A 411 -5.62 -1.46 11.89
C ALA A 411 -7.11 -1.38 12.29
N ASN A 412 -7.76 -2.52 12.42
CA ASN A 412 -9.05 -2.57 13.09
C ASN A 412 -8.81 -2.35 14.59
N SER A 413 -9.65 -1.52 15.21
CA SER A 413 -9.70 -1.34 16.67
C SER A 413 -10.24 -2.59 17.35
#